data_cabc416ef2bf5e93668dd5707a1f67ac
#
_entry.id   cabc416ef2bf5e93668dd5707a1f67ac
#
_cell.length_a   1.000
_cell.length_b   1.000
_cell.length_c   1.000
_cell.angle_alpha   90.00
_cell.angle_beta   90.00
_cell.angle_gamma   90.00
#
_symmetry.space_group_name_H-M   'P 1'
#
loop_
_entity.id
_entity.type
_entity.pdbx_description
1 polymer ?
#
loop_
_entity_poly.entity_id
_entity_poly.type
_entity_poly.pdbx_seq_one_letter_code
_entity_poly.pdbx_strand_id
1 'polypeptide(L)'
;MWMKMQRMAAAAMMMTALAACGPAEEGASAPGRGRSNMITEEQIQASPTTNLFDAVSRIRPSWLAAKVHGGNRGYPAVFVGPQRYGEIDYLRTVENANVREVHYFDPISAAARFGRNVPFGVIQVILDIGG
;
A
#
# COMPACT_ATOMS: atom_id res chain seq x y z
N MET A 1 -14.93 -43.75 -62.74
CA MET A 1 -14.66 -43.55 -62.58
C MET A 1 -14.24 -42.72 -62.04
N TRP A 2 -14.10 -42.50 -61.50
CA TRP A 2 -13.67 -41.86 -61.18
C TRP A 2 -13.61 -41.05 -60.37
N MET A 3 -13.35 -40.83 -59.69
CA MET A 3 -13.09 -40.24 -59.00
C MET A 3 -12.76 -39.51 -58.50
N LYS A 4 -12.60 -39.25 -58.13
CA LYS A 4 -12.12 -38.58 -57.76
C LYS A 4 -12.06 -37.74 -57.11
N MET A 5 -11.79 -37.57 -56.39
CA MET A 5 -11.47 -36.94 -55.87
C MET A 5 -11.37 -36.14 -55.20
N GLN A 6 -11.21 -35.77 -54.47
CA GLN A 6 -11.00 -35.04 -53.92
C GLN A 6 -10.61 -34.46 -53.08
N ARG A 7 -10.25 -34.22 -52.67
CA ARG A 7 -9.67 -33.65 -52.08
C ARG A 7 -9.71 -32.66 -51.52
N MET A 8 -9.61 -32.40 -50.71
CA MET A 8 -9.41 -31.52 -50.24
C MET A 8 -9.15 -30.99 -49.28
N ALA A 9 -8.90 -30.58 -48.78
CA ALA A 9 -8.30 -29.96 -48.39
C ALA A 9 -8.44 -29.17 -47.44
N ALA A 10 -8.38 -29.15 -46.61
CA ALA A 10 -8.26 -28.87 -45.61
C ALA A 10 -7.60 -27.83 -45.18
N ALA A 11 -7.87 -27.12 -44.85
CA ALA A 11 -7.21 -26.12 -44.54
C ALA A 11 -7.27 -25.81 -43.21
N ALA A 12 -6.59 -25.94 -42.73
CA ALA A 12 -6.49 -25.75 -41.48
C ALA A 12 -6.32 -24.48 -41.02
N MET A 13 -6.56 -24.11 -40.42
CA MET A 13 -6.35 -22.99 -39.95
C MET A 13 -6.06 -22.74 -38.67
N MET A 14 -5.47 -22.50 -38.40
CA MET A 14 -5.07 -22.19 -37.36
C MET A 14 -5.21 -21.02 -36.80
N MET A 15 -5.40 -20.95 -35.88
CA MET A 15 -5.54 -19.92 -35.34
C MET A 15 -4.85 -19.59 -34.26
N THR A 16 -4.54 -19.12 -34.05
CA THR A 16 -3.75 -18.62 -33.29
C THR A 16 -4.27 -17.83 -32.32
N ALA A 17 -4.27 -18.17 -31.45
CA ALA A 17 -4.73 -17.55 -30.46
C ALA A 17 -3.96 -16.66 -29.84
N LEU A 18 -3.84 -16.05 -29.70
CA LEU A 18 -3.17 -15.20 -29.14
C LEU A 18 -3.49 -14.70 -27.99
N ALA A 19 -3.54 -15.02 -27.35
CA ALA A 19 -3.64 -14.78 -26.27
C ALA A 19 -3.31 -13.66 -25.67
N ALA A 20 -3.40 -13.15 -25.52
CA ALA A 20 -3.12 -12.15 -25.07
C ALA A 20 -2.99 -11.89 -23.83
N CYS A 21 -2.86 -12.10 -23.35
CA CYS A 21 -2.66 -11.94 -22.21
C CYS A 21 -2.48 -10.84 -21.63
N GLY A 22 -2.30 -10.74 -21.17
CA GLY A 22 -2.03 -9.89 -20.60
C GLY A 22 -2.14 -8.90 -19.84
N PRO A 23 -2.35 -8.29 -20.05
CA PRO A 23 -2.34 -7.13 -19.49
C PRO A 23 -2.87 -7.10 -18.20
N ALA A 24 -3.69 -7.42 -18.17
CA ALA A 24 -4.27 -7.34 -17.07
C ALA A 24 -3.53 -7.38 -15.95
N GLU A 25 -2.87 -8.12 -15.93
CA GLU A 25 -2.24 -8.25 -14.88
C GLU A 25 -1.95 -7.13 -14.22
N GLU A 26 -1.67 -6.38 -14.77
CA GLU A 26 -1.26 -5.37 -14.12
C GLU A 26 -2.11 -5.09 -13.09
N GLY A 27 -3.04 -5.22 -13.32
CA GLY A 27 -3.83 -4.79 -12.32
C GLY A 27 -3.44 -5.39 -11.12
N ALA A 28 -3.22 -6.38 -11.24
CA ALA A 28 -2.96 -6.98 -10.08
C ALA A 28 -2.09 -6.22 -9.35
N SER A 29 -1.48 -5.74 -9.88
CA SER A 29 -0.65 -5.12 -9.24
C SER A 29 -0.74 -5.06 -7.93
N ALA A 30 -0.52 -5.85 -7.56
CA ALA A 30 -0.11 -5.66 -6.40
C ALA A 30 -0.59 -4.60 -5.66
N PRO A 31 -1.53 -4.68 -5.31
CA PRO A 31 -2.04 -3.68 -4.54
C PRO A 31 -1.19 -3.67 -3.36
N GLY A 32 -0.93 -2.69 -2.98
CA GLY A 32 -0.22 -2.74 -1.83
C GLY A 32 1.20 -2.80 -1.92
N ARG A 33 1.68 -2.97 -3.02
CA ARG A 33 2.98 -3.10 -3.06
C ARG A 33 3.58 -1.87 -2.75
N GLY A 34 3.61 -1.50 -1.78
CA GLY A 34 4.35 -0.44 -1.50
C GLY A 34 4.30 0.86 -2.15
N ARG A 35 3.84 0.97 -3.20
CA ARG A 35 3.86 2.24 -3.76
C ARG A 35 2.87 3.14 -3.14
N SER A 36 1.95 2.62 -2.48
CA SER A 36 0.95 3.44 -1.84
C SER A 36 1.47 3.91 -0.50
N ASN A 37 1.38 5.18 -0.26
CA ASN A 37 1.75 5.75 1.02
C ASN A 37 0.52 5.87 1.92
N MET A 38 -0.44 5.01 1.71
CA MET A 38 -1.66 5.01 2.50
C MET A 38 -2.07 3.59 2.84
N ILE A 39 -2.61 3.40 4.03
CA ILE A 39 -3.25 2.17 4.44
C ILE A 39 -4.71 2.51 4.64
N THR A 40 -5.57 1.76 4.01
CA THR A 40 -7.01 2.02 4.09
C THR A 40 -7.63 1.34 5.32
N GLU A 41 -8.82 1.80 5.67
CA GLU A 41 -9.56 1.19 6.74
C GLU A 41 -9.72 -0.31 6.51
N GLU A 42 -10.04 -0.70 5.28
CA GLU A 42 -10.23 -2.10 4.97
C GLU A 42 -9.00 -2.93 5.27
N GLN A 43 -7.84 -2.40 4.94
CA GLN A 43 -6.60 -3.12 5.20
C GLN A 43 -6.33 -3.25 6.69
N ILE A 44 -6.70 -2.22 7.45
CA ILE A 44 -6.52 -2.23 8.90
C ILE A 44 -7.46 -3.23 9.53
N GLN A 45 -8.74 -3.21 9.13
CA GLN A 45 -9.73 -4.11 9.71
C GLN A 45 -9.48 -5.56 9.32
N ALA A 46 -8.87 -5.79 8.17
CA ALA A 46 -8.53 -7.14 7.76
C ALA A 46 -7.32 -7.69 8.53
N SER A 47 -6.62 -6.85 9.24
CA SER A 47 -5.44 -7.28 9.97
C SER A 47 -5.89 -7.88 11.32
N PRO A 48 -5.40 -9.06 11.67
CA PRO A 48 -5.78 -9.69 12.93
C PRO A 48 -5.05 -9.08 14.12
N THR A 49 -5.19 -7.80 14.28
CA THR A 49 -4.54 -7.06 15.36
C THR A 49 -5.54 -6.09 15.98
N THR A 50 -5.27 -5.64 17.17
CA THR A 50 -6.16 -4.72 17.85
C THR A 50 -5.65 -3.29 17.87
N ASN A 51 -4.34 -3.11 17.84
CA ASN A 51 -3.79 -1.76 17.87
C ASN A 51 -3.12 -1.43 16.53
N LEU A 52 -3.00 -0.16 16.28
CA LEU A 52 -2.51 0.31 15.01
C LEU A 52 -1.02 0.03 14.79
N PHE A 53 -0.22 -0.03 15.85
CA PHE A 53 1.19 -0.34 15.69
C PHE A 53 1.37 -1.73 15.05
N ASP A 54 0.64 -2.71 15.57
CA ASP A 54 0.74 -4.06 15.06
C ASP A 54 0.19 -4.16 13.64
N ALA A 55 -0.87 -3.43 13.34
CA ALA A 55 -1.44 -3.42 12.00
C ALA A 55 -0.44 -2.85 11.01
N VAL A 56 0.16 -1.71 11.31
CA VAL A 56 1.15 -1.09 10.42
C VAL A 56 2.38 -1.97 10.28
N SER A 57 2.79 -2.63 11.37
CA SER A 57 3.96 -3.48 11.30
C SER A 57 3.75 -4.68 10.38
N ARG A 58 2.51 -5.10 10.21
CA ARG A 58 2.20 -6.19 9.30
C ARG A 58 2.03 -5.72 7.87
N ILE A 59 1.40 -4.58 7.69
CA ILE A 59 1.06 -4.10 6.36
C ILE A 59 2.21 -3.32 5.73
N ARG A 60 2.88 -2.50 6.52
CA ARG A 60 3.97 -1.64 6.04
C ARG A 60 5.08 -1.56 7.07
N PRO A 61 5.79 -2.65 7.31
CA PRO A 61 6.84 -2.64 8.34
C PRO A 61 7.91 -1.58 8.11
N SER A 62 8.13 -1.20 6.88
CA SER A 62 9.14 -0.19 6.59
C SER A 62 8.80 1.20 7.14
N TRP A 63 7.53 1.44 7.42
CA TRP A 63 7.13 2.73 7.99
C TRP A 63 7.59 2.86 9.44
N LEU A 64 7.73 1.74 10.13
CA LEU A 64 8.14 1.72 11.52
C LEU A 64 9.64 1.53 11.70
N ALA A 65 10.37 1.41 10.62
CA ALA A 65 11.81 1.22 10.70
C ALA A 65 12.51 2.53 10.98
N ALA A 66 13.61 2.45 11.65
CA ALA A 66 14.41 3.64 11.94
C ALA A 66 14.92 4.24 10.64
N LYS A 67 14.92 5.54 10.57
CA LYS A 67 15.42 6.29 9.42
C LYS A 67 16.69 7.01 9.81
N VAL A 68 17.49 7.35 8.83
CA VAL A 68 18.70 8.10 9.06
C VAL A 68 18.60 9.42 8.31
N HIS A 69 18.88 10.49 8.98
CA HIS A 69 18.87 11.81 8.38
C HIS A 69 19.95 12.67 9.03
N GLY A 70 20.83 13.21 8.22
CA GLY A 70 21.90 14.07 8.74
C GLY A 70 22.78 13.39 9.75
N GLY A 71 22.99 12.10 9.60
CA GLY A 71 23.83 11.38 10.54
C GLY A 71 23.12 10.90 11.79
N ASN A 72 21.89 11.35 11.99
CA ASN A 72 21.11 10.93 13.15
C ASN A 72 20.11 9.86 12.76
N ARG A 73 19.75 9.07 13.75
CA ARG A 73 18.81 7.97 13.53
C ARG A 73 17.57 8.22 14.36
N GLY A 74 16.44 7.95 13.78
CA GLY A 74 15.19 8.17 14.51
C GLY A 74 14.01 7.55 13.76
N TYR A 75 12.83 7.82 14.28
CA TYR A 75 11.60 7.24 13.76
C TYR A 75 10.65 8.33 13.30
N PRO A 76 9.72 8.01 12.42
CA PRO A 76 8.74 8.99 12.00
C PRO A 76 7.92 9.51 13.18
N ALA A 77 7.51 10.75 13.09
CA ALA A 77 6.62 11.32 14.09
C ALA A 77 5.19 10.86 13.79
N VAL A 78 4.39 10.72 14.81
CA VAL A 78 2.99 10.31 14.65
C VAL A 78 2.09 11.52 14.84
N PHE A 79 1.24 11.78 13.87
CA PHE A 79 0.24 12.82 13.92
C PHE A 79 -1.14 12.16 13.89
N VAL A 80 -2.05 12.70 14.66
CA VAL A 80 -3.45 12.32 14.56
C VAL A 80 -4.16 13.56 14.04
N GLY A 81 -4.66 13.47 12.82
CA GLY A 81 -5.12 14.65 12.12
C GLY A 81 -3.97 15.62 11.96
N PRO A 82 -4.14 16.85 12.36
CA PRO A 82 -3.08 17.86 12.24
C PRO A 82 -2.17 17.97 13.45
N GLN A 83 -2.42 17.18 14.50
CA GLN A 83 -1.69 17.31 15.73
C GLN A 83 -0.67 16.25 15.96
N ARG A 84 0.51 16.62 16.43
CA ARG A 84 1.55 15.67 16.75
C ARG A 84 1.32 15.07 18.12
N TYR A 85 1.41 13.75 18.16
CA TYR A 85 1.22 13.00 19.41
C TYR A 85 2.47 12.27 19.88
N GLY A 86 3.53 12.26 19.10
CA GLY A 86 4.74 11.60 19.53
C GLY A 86 5.40 10.80 18.42
N GLU A 87 5.93 9.67 18.78
CA GLU A 87 6.60 8.80 17.84
C GLU A 87 5.83 7.51 17.64
N ILE A 88 6.43 6.56 16.96
CA ILE A 88 5.72 5.34 16.56
C ILE A 88 5.09 4.58 17.72
N ASP A 89 5.64 4.70 18.92
CA ASP A 89 5.06 3.99 20.06
C ASP A 89 3.64 4.45 20.38
N TYR A 90 3.30 5.67 20.03
CA TYR A 90 1.95 6.14 20.24
C TYR A 90 0.92 5.29 19.49
N LEU A 91 1.32 4.70 18.38
CA LEU A 91 0.41 3.86 17.61
C LEU A 91 -0.11 2.65 18.39
N ARG A 92 0.58 2.28 19.47
CA ARG A 92 0.13 1.17 20.31
C ARG A 92 -1.10 1.53 21.11
N THR A 93 -1.36 2.80 21.28
CA THR A 93 -2.52 3.26 22.03
C THR A 93 -3.73 3.51 21.13
N VAL A 94 -3.56 3.39 19.83
CA VAL A 94 -4.64 3.63 18.89
C VAL A 94 -5.29 2.31 18.51
N GLU A 95 -6.58 2.20 18.72
CA GLU A 95 -7.29 0.99 18.37
C GLU A 95 -7.66 0.98 16.89
N ASN A 96 -7.47 -0.15 16.25
CA ASN A 96 -7.78 -0.27 14.84
C ASN A 96 -9.21 0.12 14.48
N ALA A 97 -10.14 -0.17 15.38
CA ALA A 97 -11.55 0.09 15.12
C ALA A 97 -11.86 1.58 14.92
N ASN A 98 -10.99 2.43 15.42
CA ASN A 98 -11.22 3.87 15.32
C ASN A 98 -10.46 4.55 14.20
N VAL A 99 -9.76 3.77 13.38
CA VAL A 99 -8.90 4.34 12.35
C VAL A 99 -9.57 4.25 11.00
N ARG A 100 -9.59 5.36 10.28
CA ARG A 100 -10.14 5.41 8.94
C ARG A 100 -9.06 5.17 7.90
N GLU A 101 -7.91 5.80 8.09
CA GLU A 101 -6.81 5.60 7.17
C GLU A 101 -5.52 6.11 7.80
N VAL A 102 -4.40 5.63 7.29
CA VAL A 102 -3.09 6.04 7.77
C VAL A 102 -2.25 6.42 6.57
N HIS A 103 -1.60 7.56 6.65
CA HIS A 103 -0.74 8.05 5.58
C HIS A 103 0.69 8.15 6.04
N TYR A 104 1.61 7.83 5.15
CA TYR A 104 3.03 8.01 5.42
C TYR A 104 3.58 9.13 4.54
N PHE A 105 4.35 10.00 5.15
CA PHE A 105 5.04 11.07 4.46
C PHE A 105 6.54 10.91 4.66
N ASP A 106 7.27 10.85 3.56
CA ASP A 106 8.72 10.84 3.64
C ASP A 106 9.23 12.18 4.20
N PRO A 107 10.48 12.26 4.61
CA PRO A 107 10.98 13.49 5.25
C PRO A 107 10.77 14.76 4.44
N ILE A 108 10.87 14.70 3.14
CA ILE A 108 10.71 15.89 2.30
C ILE A 108 9.25 16.33 2.28
N SER A 109 8.37 15.38 2.00
CA SER A 109 6.93 15.65 1.97
C SER A 109 6.43 16.06 3.35
N ALA A 110 6.96 15.43 4.38
CA ALA A 110 6.57 15.73 5.74
C ALA A 110 6.99 17.15 6.13
N ALA A 111 8.18 17.56 5.75
CA ALA A 111 8.64 18.90 6.05
C ALA A 111 7.79 19.96 5.37
N ALA A 112 7.36 19.68 4.15
CA ALA A 112 6.53 20.63 3.42
C ALA A 112 5.13 20.77 4.03
N ARG A 113 4.63 19.70 4.63
CA ARG A 113 3.26 19.67 5.12
C ARG A 113 3.16 19.92 6.62
N PHE A 114 4.10 19.42 7.39
CA PHE A 114 4.05 19.50 8.87
C PHE A 114 5.15 20.35 9.47
N GLY A 115 6.03 20.92 8.66
CA GLY A 115 7.11 21.73 9.16
C GLY A 115 8.41 20.95 9.28
N ARG A 116 9.46 21.64 9.63
CA ARG A 116 10.79 21.06 9.60
C ARG A 116 11.15 20.17 10.79
N ASN A 117 10.25 20.07 11.75
CA ASN A 117 10.54 19.28 12.94
C ASN A 117 10.25 17.80 12.79
N VAL A 118 10.22 17.31 11.57
CA VAL A 118 9.91 15.92 11.29
C VAL A 118 10.96 15.31 10.35
N PRO A 119 12.23 15.30 10.77
CA PRO A 119 13.31 14.87 9.88
C PRO A 119 13.27 13.39 9.49
N PHE A 120 12.47 12.60 10.16
CA PHE A 120 12.38 11.17 9.86
C PHE A 120 11.06 10.79 9.20
N GLY A 121 10.28 11.80 8.78
CA GLY A 121 9.00 11.55 8.15
C GLY A 121 7.85 11.60 9.14
N VAL A 122 6.66 11.36 8.66
CA VAL A 122 5.44 11.41 9.46
C VAL A 122 4.52 10.25 9.12
N ILE A 123 3.93 9.68 10.14
CA ILE A 123 2.81 8.76 9.99
C ILE A 123 1.59 9.52 10.50
N GLN A 124 0.68 9.83 9.61
CA GLN A 124 -0.53 10.56 9.97
C GLN A 124 -1.70 9.60 10.06
N VAL A 125 -2.37 9.61 11.20
CA VAL A 125 -3.53 8.75 11.45
C VAL A 125 -4.78 9.61 11.30
N ILE A 126 -5.73 9.14 10.52
CA ILE A 126 -7.02 9.79 10.39
C ILE A 126 -8.02 8.90 11.10
N LEU A 127 -8.62 9.43 12.13
CA LEU A 127 -9.60 8.68 12.89
C LEU A 127 -10.98 8.79 12.27
N ASP A 128 -11.76 7.76 12.47
CA ASP A 128 -13.13 7.80 12.07
C ASP A 128 -13.89 8.37 13.25
N ILE A 129 -14.19 9.62 13.17
CA ILE A 129 -14.83 10.23 14.29
C ILE A 129 -16.29 10.06 14.14
N GLY A 130 -16.66 9.02 13.67
CA GLY A 130 -17.97 8.61 13.59
C GLY A 130 -18.94 9.73 13.53
N GLY A 131 -19.23 10.14 12.68
CA GLY A 131 -20.06 11.19 12.59
C GLY A 131 -21.50 11.09 12.82
#